data_07641d95bee84a748ab6ac07f22a8173
#
_entry.id   07641d95bee84a748ab6ac07f22a8173
#
_cell.length_a   1.000
_cell.length_b   1.000
_cell.length_c   1.000
_cell.angle_alpha   90.00
_cell.angle_beta   90.00
_cell.angle_gamma   90.00
#
_symmetry.space_group_name_H-M   'P 1'
#
loop_
_entity.id
_entity.type
_entity.pdbx_description
1 polymer ?
#
loop_
_entity_poly.entity_id
_entity_poly.type
_entity_poly.pdbx_seq_one_letter_code
_entity_poly.pdbx_strand_id
1 'polypeptide(L)'
;MKTKHKLLGFVSILTILFGILLTSRAVHATEITNYSNTASITKADETAITAAQAIDYWEPLSVSNNITFPDEQEIKAGDTLTITLPPQLRFTTTLSFDVMHTNGELAGKATVDPFTQKATVTFTDIFERLTLDKAMSLNFNVQINHDNVVVPNTIDFVYSGTAYAVFVNENTVVPISPTINKTGYQDENDPSIIH
;
A
#
# COMPACT_ATOMS: atom_id res chain seq x y z
N MET A 1 -24.84 46.55 44.52
CA MET A 1 -25.35 46.36 43.18
C MET A 1 -24.31 46.32 42.06
N LYS A 2 -23.00 46.48 42.30
CA LYS A 2 -21.94 46.50 41.26
C LYS A 2 -21.35 45.13 40.89
N THR A 3 -21.58 44.08 41.68
CA THR A 3 -20.95 42.75 41.48
C THR A 3 -21.71 41.89 40.49
N LYS A 4 -23.00 42.05 40.32
CA LYS A 4 -23.86 41.23 39.41
C LYS A 4 -23.54 41.51 37.92
N HIS A 5 -23.19 42.74 37.55
CA HIS A 5 -22.89 43.08 36.14
C HIS A 5 -21.56 42.55 35.67
N LYS A 6 -20.54 42.38 36.55
CA LYS A 6 -19.23 41.79 36.20
C LYS A 6 -19.34 40.29 35.97
N LEU A 7 -20.20 39.59 36.72
CA LEU A 7 -20.45 38.19 36.57
C LEU A 7 -21.17 37.88 35.27
N LEU A 8 -22.13 38.72 34.88
CA LEU A 8 -22.90 38.56 33.61
C LEU A 8 -22.00 38.74 32.39
N GLY A 9 -21.05 39.71 32.43
CA GLY A 9 -20.07 39.93 31.36
C GLY A 9 -19.09 38.78 31.20
N PHE A 10 -18.67 38.17 32.30
CA PHE A 10 -17.72 37.06 32.28
C PHE A 10 -18.37 35.77 31.72
N VAL A 11 -19.62 35.48 32.08
CA VAL A 11 -20.37 34.35 31.55
C VAL A 11 -20.63 34.53 30.05
N SER A 12 -20.95 35.76 29.59
CA SER A 12 -21.19 36.04 28.16
C SER A 12 -19.93 35.83 27.31
N ILE A 13 -18.75 36.29 27.79
CA ILE A 13 -17.46 36.09 27.10
C ILE A 13 -17.09 34.59 27.07
N LEU A 14 -17.30 33.85 28.16
CA LEU A 14 -17.03 32.41 28.21
C LEU A 14 -17.92 31.62 27.24
N THR A 15 -19.20 32.02 27.10
CA THR A 15 -20.13 31.35 26.16
C THR A 15 -19.75 31.61 24.70
N ILE A 16 -19.25 32.81 24.37
CA ILE A 16 -18.77 33.14 23.03
C ILE A 16 -17.46 32.39 22.74
N LEU A 17 -16.54 32.29 23.69
CA LEU A 17 -15.29 31.55 23.53
C LEU A 17 -15.52 30.04 23.35
N PHE A 18 -16.50 29.48 24.09
CA PHE A 18 -16.89 28.08 23.96
C PHE A 18 -17.62 27.80 22.65
N GLY A 19 -18.42 28.77 22.14
CA GLY A 19 -19.10 28.67 20.83
C GLY A 19 -18.10 28.65 19.65
N ILE A 20 -16.97 29.36 19.76
CA ILE A 20 -15.95 29.38 18.71
C ILE A 20 -15.16 28.06 18.67
N LEU A 21 -14.98 27.39 19.81
CA LEU A 21 -14.31 26.08 19.89
C LEU A 21 -15.13 24.91 19.32
N LEU A 22 -16.44 25.07 19.13
CA LEU A 22 -17.32 24.02 18.60
C LEU A 22 -17.54 24.08 17.08
N THR A 23 -16.95 25.05 16.39
CA THR A 23 -17.00 25.14 14.92
C THR A 23 -15.80 24.48 14.23
N SER A 24 -15.21 23.46 14.84
CA SER A 24 -14.36 22.56 14.07
C SER A 24 -15.24 21.87 13.04
N ARG A 25 -15.26 22.40 11.82
CA ARG A 25 -15.80 21.67 10.68
C ARG A 25 -15.07 20.34 10.63
N ALA A 26 -15.79 19.25 10.85
CA ALA A 26 -15.26 17.95 10.50
C ALA A 26 -14.94 18.02 9.00
N VAL A 27 -13.68 18.13 8.65
CA VAL A 27 -13.22 17.94 7.29
C VAL A 27 -13.47 16.47 7.01
N HIS A 28 -14.57 16.17 6.32
CA HIS A 28 -14.81 14.81 5.85
C HIS A 28 -13.79 14.54 4.75
N ALA A 29 -12.95 13.55 4.98
CA ALA A 29 -12.08 13.01 3.95
C ALA A 29 -12.94 12.52 2.77
N THR A 30 -12.63 12.99 1.57
CA THR A 30 -13.32 12.61 0.34
C THR A 30 -12.47 11.57 -0.40
N GLU A 31 -13.10 10.54 -0.93
CA GLU A 31 -12.39 9.62 -1.82
C GLU A 31 -12.31 10.21 -3.23
N ILE A 32 -11.09 10.36 -3.74
CA ILE A 32 -10.81 10.88 -5.06
C ILE A 32 -10.91 9.73 -6.06
N THR A 33 -11.89 9.81 -6.95
CA THR A 33 -12.16 8.78 -7.98
C THR A 33 -11.91 9.26 -9.40
N ASN A 34 -11.77 10.59 -9.61
CA ASN A 34 -11.50 11.18 -10.91
C ASN A 34 -9.99 11.37 -11.10
N TYR A 35 -9.34 10.36 -11.67
CA TYR A 35 -7.91 10.35 -11.98
C TYR A 35 -7.62 9.43 -13.16
N SER A 36 -6.45 9.60 -13.76
CA SER A 36 -5.88 8.66 -14.73
C SER A 36 -4.71 7.92 -14.08
N ASN A 37 -4.59 6.63 -14.34
CA ASN A 37 -3.47 5.82 -13.88
C ASN A 37 -2.82 5.10 -15.06
N THR A 38 -1.56 5.39 -15.31
CA THR A 38 -0.72 4.60 -16.22
C THR A 38 0.14 3.68 -15.36
N ALA A 39 -0.12 2.38 -15.45
CA ALA A 39 0.56 1.42 -14.61
C ALA A 39 1.37 0.40 -15.42
N SER A 40 2.45 -0.10 -14.82
CA SER A 40 3.22 -1.22 -15.33
C SER A 40 3.47 -2.26 -14.24
N ILE A 41 3.56 -3.52 -14.66
CA ILE A 41 3.90 -4.65 -13.78
C ILE A 41 5.13 -5.35 -14.38
N THR A 42 6.17 -5.49 -13.56
CA THR A 42 7.44 -6.09 -13.95
C THR A 42 7.90 -7.09 -12.88
N LYS A 43 8.92 -7.86 -13.20
CA LYS A 43 9.73 -8.57 -12.20
C LYS A 43 10.55 -7.58 -11.37
N ALA A 44 11.18 -8.05 -10.31
CA ALA A 44 12.03 -7.22 -9.45
C ALA A 44 13.27 -6.65 -10.18
N ASP A 45 13.71 -7.28 -11.28
CA ASP A 45 14.81 -6.82 -12.15
C ASP A 45 14.34 -5.90 -13.29
N GLU A 46 13.11 -5.37 -13.19
CA GLU A 46 12.45 -4.50 -14.18
C GLU A 46 12.12 -5.17 -15.52
N THR A 47 12.34 -6.49 -15.66
CA THR A 47 11.90 -7.23 -16.86
C THR A 47 10.38 -7.29 -16.93
N ALA A 48 9.85 -7.10 -18.15
CA ALA A 48 8.41 -7.21 -18.38
C ALA A 48 7.90 -8.65 -18.13
N ILE A 49 6.76 -8.79 -17.50
CA ILE A 49 6.07 -10.08 -17.39
C ILE A 49 5.40 -10.42 -18.71
N THR A 50 5.60 -11.65 -19.19
CA THR A 50 5.02 -12.15 -20.45
C THR A 50 4.65 -13.62 -20.32
N ALA A 51 3.75 -14.10 -21.19
CA ALA A 51 3.42 -15.53 -21.26
C ALA A 51 4.61 -16.41 -21.70
N ALA A 52 5.63 -15.82 -22.34
CA ALA A 52 6.82 -16.55 -22.81
C ALA A 52 7.90 -16.74 -21.73
N GLN A 53 7.84 -15.95 -20.67
CA GLN A 53 8.80 -16.02 -19.56
C GLN A 53 8.06 -16.39 -18.28
N ALA A 54 8.28 -17.63 -17.82
CA ALA A 54 7.70 -18.09 -16.57
C ALA A 54 8.19 -17.26 -15.37
N ILE A 55 7.32 -17.07 -14.41
CA ILE A 55 7.67 -16.58 -13.08
C ILE A 55 7.59 -17.73 -12.08
N ASP A 56 8.38 -17.65 -11.02
CA ASP A 56 8.33 -18.63 -9.96
C ASP A 56 7.07 -18.45 -9.11
N TYR A 57 6.64 -19.51 -8.46
CA TYR A 57 5.40 -19.55 -7.69
C TYR A 57 5.28 -18.38 -6.69
N TRP A 58 6.35 -18.04 -5.98
CA TRP A 58 6.37 -16.97 -4.96
C TRP A 58 7.11 -15.71 -5.43
N GLU A 59 7.37 -15.58 -6.73
CA GLU A 59 8.10 -14.44 -7.25
C GLU A 59 7.37 -13.12 -6.97
N PRO A 60 8.02 -12.13 -6.33
CA PRO A 60 7.45 -10.81 -6.16
C PRO A 60 7.43 -10.05 -7.49
N LEU A 61 6.32 -9.40 -7.78
CA LEU A 61 6.16 -8.51 -8.92
C LEU A 61 6.15 -7.06 -8.45
N SER A 62 6.81 -6.20 -9.18
CA SER A 62 6.84 -4.76 -8.95
C SER A 62 5.72 -4.08 -9.73
N VAL A 63 4.88 -3.31 -9.06
CA VAL A 63 3.81 -2.53 -9.65
C VAL A 63 4.16 -1.06 -9.54
N SER A 64 4.23 -0.37 -10.67
CA SER A 64 4.43 1.08 -10.74
C SER A 64 3.16 1.74 -11.26
N ASN A 65 2.67 2.74 -10.55
CA ASN A 65 1.51 3.54 -10.92
C ASN A 65 1.95 5.00 -11.07
N ASN A 66 1.69 5.59 -12.23
CA ASN A 66 1.80 7.02 -12.48
C ASN A 66 0.39 7.60 -12.55
N ILE A 67 0.02 8.33 -11.52
CA ILE A 67 -1.33 8.84 -11.31
C ILE A 67 -1.33 10.33 -11.59
N THR A 68 -2.27 10.77 -12.42
CA THR A 68 -2.51 12.18 -12.75
C THR A 68 -3.95 12.55 -12.47
N PHE A 69 -4.17 13.79 -12.05
CA PHE A 69 -5.49 14.32 -11.74
C PHE A 69 -5.80 15.49 -12.67
N PRO A 70 -7.06 15.65 -13.10
CA PRO A 70 -7.49 16.85 -13.80
C PRO A 70 -7.25 18.11 -12.95
N ASP A 71 -6.92 19.22 -13.59
CA ASP A 71 -6.63 20.49 -12.88
C ASP A 71 -7.84 20.99 -12.09
N GLU A 72 -9.05 20.73 -12.56
CA GLU A 72 -10.30 21.07 -11.88
C GLU A 72 -10.63 20.18 -10.70
N GLN A 73 -9.93 19.03 -10.56
CA GLN A 73 -10.14 18.13 -9.40
C GLN A 73 -9.57 18.77 -8.15
N GLU A 74 -10.43 19.17 -7.21
CA GLU A 74 -9.98 19.57 -5.87
C GLU A 74 -9.50 18.35 -5.09
N ILE A 75 -8.33 18.46 -4.47
CA ILE A 75 -7.75 17.46 -3.55
C ILE A 75 -7.25 18.21 -2.33
N LYS A 76 -7.76 17.85 -1.17
CA LYS A 76 -7.46 18.48 0.12
C LYS A 76 -6.67 17.56 1.03
N ALA A 77 -6.00 18.14 2.01
CA ALA A 77 -5.37 17.36 3.06
C ALA A 77 -6.39 16.45 3.76
N GLY A 78 -6.04 15.17 3.87
CA GLY A 78 -6.91 14.14 4.44
C GLY A 78 -7.82 13.44 3.43
N ASP A 79 -7.99 13.94 2.21
CA ASP A 79 -8.67 13.19 1.15
C ASP A 79 -7.91 11.90 0.84
N THR A 80 -8.60 10.91 0.26
CA THR A 80 -8.02 9.60 0.02
C THR A 80 -8.16 9.18 -1.44
N LEU A 81 -7.26 8.30 -1.88
CA LEU A 81 -7.34 7.57 -3.14
C LEU A 81 -7.09 6.11 -2.88
N THR A 82 -7.93 5.23 -3.41
CA THR A 82 -7.82 3.79 -3.23
C THR A 82 -7.47 3.10 -4.54
N ILE A 83 -6.38 2.32 -4.54
CA ILE A 83 -6.01 1.41 -5.61
C ILE A 83 -6.40 -0.01 -5.21
N THR A 84 -7.13 -0.69 -6.08
CA THR A 84 -7.53 -2.09 -5.89
C THR A 84 -6.83 -2.96 -6.92
N LEU A 85 -6.31 -4.10 -6.48
CA LEU A 85 -5.68 -5.08 -7.36
C LEU A 85 -6.74 -5.94 -8.09
N PRO A 86 -6.42 -6.46 -9.28
CA PRO A 86 -7.20 -7.53 -9.89
C PRO A 86 -7.12 -8.80 -9.02
N PRO A 87 -8.12 -9.67 -9.03
CA PRO A 87 -8.20 -10.83 -8.14
C PRO A 87 -7.06 -11.84 -8.32
N GLN A 88 -6.34 -11.80 -9.43
CA GLN A 88 -5.17 -12.64 -9.72
C GLN A 88 -3.90 -12.18 -8.99
N LEU A 89 -3.89 -10.96 -8.46
CA LEU A 89 -2.78 -10.40 -7.69
C LEU A 89 -3.17 -10.22 -6.23
N ARG A 90 -2.17 -10.21 -5.34
CA ARG A 90 -2.39 -9.93 -3.92
C ARG A 90 -1.26 -9.15 -3.28
N PHE A 91 -1.61 -8.34 -2.31
CA PHE A 91 -0.68 -7.83 -1.32
C PHE A 91 -0.40 -8.92 -0.28
N THR A 92 0.84 -9.03 0.15
CA THR A 92 1.26 -10.06 1.13
C THR A 92 1.60 -9.49 2.50
N THR A 93 1.88 -8.19 2.56
CA THR A 93 2.35 -7.51 3.77
C THR A 93 1.66 -6.17 3.94
N THR A 94 1.41 -5.78 5.20
CA THR A 94 1.02 -4.41 5.52
C THR A 94 2.23 -3.50 5.38
N LEU A 95 2.10 -2.44 4.58
CA LEU A 95 3.15 -1.44 4.37
C LEU A 95 2.58 -0.04 4.57
N SER A 96 3.44 0.88 4.99
CA SER A 96 3.12 2.31 4.98
C SER A 96 4.36 3.07 4.53
N PHE A 97 4.20 3.93 3.51
CA PHE A 97 5.30 4.67 2.91
C PHE A 97 4.83 6.01 2.36
N ASP A 98 5.77 6.91 2.15
CA ASP A 98 5.52 8.23 1.61
C ASP A 98 5.33 8.18 0.10
N VAL A 99 4.36 8.94 -0.40
CA VAL A 99 4.06 9.10 -1.82
C VAL A 99 4.49 10.51 -2.23
N MET A 100 5.32 10.58 -3.26
CA MET A 100 5.92 11.83 -3.69
C MET A 100 5.24 12.39 -4.93
N HIS A 101 5.05 13.70 -4.96
CA HIS A 101 4.75 14.44 -6.16
C HIS A 101 5.97 14.47 -7.09
N THR A 102 5.78 14.70 -8.39
CA THR A 102 6.85 14.73 -9.39
C THR A 102 7.93 15.79 -9.12
N ASN A 103 7.61 16.85 -8.36
CA ASN A 103 8.58 17.87 -7.93
C ASN A 103 9.42 17.46 -6.70
N GLY A 104 9.17 16.27 -6.12
CA GLY A 104 9.86 15.76 -4.94
C GLY A 104 9.28 16.18 -3.59
N GLU A 105 8.12 16.86 -3.57
CA GLU A 105 7.40 17.15 -2.32
C GLU A 105 6.49 15.97 -1.93
N LEU A 106 6.18 15.86 -0.63
CA LEU A 106 5.32 14.82 -0.10
C LEU A 106 3.87 15.04 -0.55
N ALA A 107 3.35 14.15 -1.41
CA ALA A 107 1.97 14.20 -1.89
C ALA A 107 0.99 13.52 -0.94
N GLY A 108 1.44 12.46 -0.26
CA GLY A 108 0.58 11.71 0.63
C GLY A 108 1.32 10.58 1.33
N LYS A 109 0.57 9.82 2.11
CA LYS A 109 1.04 8.59 2.74
C LYS A 109 0.20 7.42 2.27
N ALA A 110 0.84 6.41 1.70
CA ALA A 110 0.19 5.17 1.31
C ALA A 110 0.17 4.18 2.47
N THR A 111 -0.93 3.45 2.59
CA THR A 111 -1.07 2.27 3.44
C THR A 111 -1.59 1.12 2.60
N VAL A 112 -0.87 0.01 2.61
CA VAL A 112 -1.25 -1.23 1.93
C VAL A 112 -1.81 -2.20 2.97
N ASP A 113 -2.97 -2.75 2.70
CA ASP A 113 -3.65 -3.71 3.56
C ASP A 113 -3.87 -5.05 2.82
N PRO A 114 -3.15 -6.12 3.23
CA PRO A 114 -3.29 -7.44 2.61
C PRO A 114 -4.63 -8.13 2.93
N PHE A 115 -5.38 -7.68 3.93
CA PHE A 115 -6.70 -8.26 4.25
C PHE A 115 -7.79 -7.75 3.33
N THR A 116 -7.78 -6.45 3.04
CA THR A 116 -8.73 -5.81 2.13
C THR A 116 -8.26 -5.77 0.68
N GLN A 117 -6.98 -6.12 0.42
CA GLN A 117 -6.32 -6.08 -0.89
C GLN A 117 -6.36 -4.68 -1.52
N LYS A 118 -6.18 -3.66 -0.68
CA LYS A 118 -6.22 -2.24 -1.09
C LYS A 118 -4.94 -1.51 -0.70
N ALA A 119 -4.54 -0.57 -1.55
CA ALA A 119 -3.56 0.46 -1.23
C ALA A 119 -4.30 1.80 -1.17
N THR A 120 -4.31 2.44 0.00
CA THR A 120 -4.98 3.72 0.21
C THR A 120 -3.94 4.81 0.44
N VAL A 121 -3.99 5.86 -0.36
CA VAL A 121 -3.20 7.09 -0.19
C VAL A 121 -4.04 8.10 0.56
N THR A 122 -3.50 8.67 1.63
CA THR A 122 -4.07 9.85 2.30
C THR A 122 -3.24 11.06 1.90
N PHE A 123 -3.86 12.07 1.29
CA PHE A 123 -3.18 13.24 0.75
C PHE A 123 -2.74 14.23 1.82
N THR A 124 -1.64 14.94 1.54
CA THR A 124 -1.23 16.17 2.23
C THR A 124 -1.92 17.38 1.61
N ASP A 125 -1.53 18.58 2.02
CA ASP A 125 -2.01 19.87 1.48
C ASP A 125 -1.36 20.27 0.15
N ILE A 126 -0.48 19.46 -0.41
CA ILE A 126 0.31 19.84 -1.60
C ILE A 126 -0.58 20.25 -2.77
N PHE A 127 -1.66 19.51 -3.02
CA PHE A 127 -2.57 19.78 -4.15
C PHE A 127 -3.55 20.94 -3.90
N GLU A 128 -3.62 21.45 -2.65
CA GLU A 128 -4.26 22.73 -2.37
C GLU A 128 -3.37 23.91 -2.79
N ARG A 129 -2.04 23.73 -2.77
CA ARG A 129 -1.03 24.72 -3.16
C ARG A 129 -0.66 24.61 -4.64
N LEU A 130 -0.51 23.39 -5.15
CA LEU A 130 -0.20 23.08 -6.55
C LEU A 130 -1.47 22.62 -7.27
N THR A 131 -2.18 23.55 -7.87
CA THR A 131 -3.49 23.29 -8.47
C THR A 131 -3.43 22.79 -9.91
N LEU A 132 -2.25 22.89 -10.57
CA LEU A 132 -2.01 22.48 -11.95
C LEU A 132 -1.03 21.29 -11.97
N ASP A 133 -1.10 20.49 -13.03
CA ASP A 133 -0.20 19.35 -13.29
C ASP A 133 -0.10 18.38 -12.11
N LYS A 134 -1.22 18.14 -11.44
CA LYS A 134 -1.28 17.26 -10.27
C LYS A 134 -0.93 15.83 -10.65
N ALA A 135 0.20 15.34 -10.16
CA ALA A 135 0.67 13.99 -10.44
C ALA A 135 1.43 13.39 -9.25
N MET A 136 1.41 12.07 -9.15
CA MET A 136 2.18 11.32 -8.17
C MET A 136 2.54 9.94 -8.69
N SER A 137 3.58 9.33 -8.10
CA SER A 137 3.96 7.93 -8.37
C SER A 137 3.72 7.08 -7.12
N LEU A 138 3.14 5.90 -7.33
CA LEU A 138 2.82 4.95 -6.29
C LEU A 138 3.35 3.56 -6.69
N ASN A 139 4.37 3.09 -5.98
CA ASN A 139 5.04 1.82 -6.27
C ASN A 139 4.92 0.86 -5.10
N PHE A 140 4.62 -0.41 -5.39
CA PHE A 140 4.52 -1.46 -4.39
C PHE A 140 4.76 -2.84 -5.01
N ASN A 141 5.03 -3.83 -4.17
CA ASN A 141 5.19 -5.21 -4.60
C ASN A 141 3.91 -6.01 -4.35
N VAL A 142 3.64 -6.93 -5.26
CA VAL A 142 2.53 -7.89 -5.21
C VAL A 142 3.04 -9.29 -5.53
N GLN A 143 2.20 -10.28 -5.31
CA GLN A 143 2.40 -11.66 -5.79
C GLN A 143 1.16 -12.15 -6.51
N ILE A 144 1.30 -13.24 -7.25
CA ILE A 144 0.15 -13.98 -7.78
C ILE A 144 -0.70 -14.47 -6.61
N ASN A 145 -1.99 -14.31 -6.73
CA ASN A 145 -2.96 -14.79 -5.74
C ASN A 145 -3.34 -16.24 -6.01
N HIS A 146 -2.63 -17.17 -5.42
CA HIS A 146 -2.81 -18.61 -5.63
C HIS A 146 -4.15 -19.15 -5.13
N ASP A 147 -4.90 -18.39 -4.34
CA ASP A 147 -6.25 -18.76 -3.94
C ASP A 147 -7.27 -18.55 -5.08
N ASN A 148 -6.92 -17.72 -6.06
CA ASN A 148 -7.78 -17.33 -7.18
C ASN A 148 -7.29 -17.83 -8.55
N VAL A 149 -6.17 -18.55 -8.61
CA VAL A 149 -5.58 -19.04 -9.86
C VAL A 149 -5.14 -20.49 -9.73
N VAL A 150 -5.16 -21.21 -10.85
CA VAL A 150 -4.65 -22.59 -10.94
C VAL A 150 -3.30 -22.55 -11.62
N VAL A 151 -2.29 -23.17 -11.01
CA VAL A 151 -0.94 -23.28 -11.55
C VAL A 151 -0.49 -24.75 -11.64
N PRO A 152 0.44 -25.12 -12.55
CA PRO A 152 1.09 -24.26 -13.55
C PRO A 152 0.15 -23.87 -14.69
N ASN A 153 0.09 -22.60 -15.02
CA ASN A 153 -0.76 -22.10 -16.11
C ASN A 153 -0.35 -20.68 -16.53
N THR A 154 -0.84 -20.24 -17.69
CA THR A 154 -0.85 -18.83 -18.05
C THR A 154 -2.03 -18.14 -17.35
N ILE A 155 -1.74 -17.08 -16.64
CA ILE A 155 -2.71 -16.27 -15.91
C ILE A 155 -2.91 -14.95 -16.66
N ASP A 156 -4.16 -14.71 -17.07
CA ASP A 156 -4.56 -13.47 -17.75
C ASP A 156 -5.27 -12.54 -16.77
N PHE A 157 -4.93 -11.26 -16.81
CA PHE A 157 -5.60 -10.22 -16.04
C PHE A 157 -5.43 -8.85 -16.67
N VAL A 158 -6.28 -7.90 -16.25
CA VAL A 158 -6.19 -6.48 -16.67
C VAL A 158 -5.91 -5.64 -15.43
N TYR A 159 -4.92 -4.76 -15.54
CA TYR A 159 -4.63 -3.78 -14.51
C TYR A 159 -4.44 -2.40 -15.14
N SER A 160 -5.16 -1.41 -14.64
CA SER A 160 -5.14 -0.03 -15.15
C SER A 160 -5.28 0.07 -16.69
N GLY A 161 -6.20 -0.73 -17.26
CA GLY A 161 -6.46 -0.76 -18.70
C GLY A 161 -5.45 -1.55 -19.55
N THR A 162 -4.35 -2.05 -18.97
CA THR A 162 -3.35 -2.87 -19.65
C THR A 162 -3.62 -4.36 -19.38
N ALA A 163 -3.66 -5.15 -20.47
CA ALA A 163 -3.79 -6.60 -20.37
C ALA A 163 -2.42 -7.25 -20.16
N TYR A 164 -2.37 -8.19 -19.22
CA TYR A 164 -1.19 -8.98 -18.89
C TYR A 164 -1.49 -10.47 -19.07
N ALA A 165 -0.50 -11.20 -19.55
CA ALA A 165 -0.48 -12.66 -19.59
C ALA A 165 0.85 -13.13 -19.03
N VAL A 166 0.83 -13.97 -17.99
CA VAL A 166 2.06 -14.45 -17.34
C VAL A 166 1.94 -15.94 -17.07
N PHE A 167 2.96 -16.72 -17.45
CA PHE A 167 3.03 -18.12 -17.08
C PHE A 167 3.62 -18.27 -15.68
N VAL A 168 2.90 -18.92 -14.78
CA VAL A 168 3.32 -19.16 -13.39
C VAL A 168 3.69 -20.61 -13.23
N ASN A 169 4.91 -20.85 -12.70
CA ASN A 169 5.42 -22.17 -12.43
C ASN A 169 4.64 -22.87 -11.30
N GLU A 170 4.72 -24.19 -11.30
CA GLU A 170 4.29 -25.02 -10.18
C GLU A 170 5.11 -24.73 -8.93
N ASN A 171 4.48 -24.88 -7.77
CA ASN A 171 5.19 -24.79 -6.49
C ASN A 171 6.07 -26.04 -6.28
N THR A 172 7.30 -26.01 -6.75
CA THR A 172 8.28 -27.05 -6.51
C THR A 172 8.85 -26.93 -5.10
N VAL A 173 8.16 -27.47 -4.11
CA VAL A 173 8.76 -27.69 -2.78
C VAL A 173 9.80 -28.81 -2.96
N VAL A 174 11.07 -28.45 -3.06
CA VAL A 174 12.14 -29.42 -2.94
C VAL A 174 12.14 -29.91 -1.49
N PRO A 175 11.83 -31.20 -1.21
CA PRO A 175 11.88 -31.71 0.15
C PRO A 175 13.35 -31.63 0.60
N ILE A 176 13.64 -30.72 1.52
CA ILE A 176 14.92 -30.73 2.21
C ILE A 176 14.83 -31.92 3.17
N SER A 177 15.42 -33.06 2.79
CA SER A 177 15.70 -34.14 3.74
C SER A 177 16.90 -33.70 4.59
N PRO A 178 16.72 -33.26 5.82
CA PRO A 178 17.84 -32.96 6.67
C PRO A 178 18.55 -34.27 6.98
N THR A 179 19.71 -34.49 6.38
CA THR A 179 20.60 -35.59 6.79
C THR A 179 21.23 -35.18 8.12
N ILE A 180 20.62 -35.61 9.21
CA ILE A 180 21.22 -35.43 10.54
C ILE A 180 22.29 -36.52 10.68
N ASN A 181 23.53 -36.21 10.37
CA ASN A 181 24.66 -37.04 10.75
C ASN A 181 24.95 -36.81 12.23
N LYS A 182 24.42 -37.68 13.07
CA LYS A 182 24.90 -37.80 14.45
C LYS A 182 26.20 -38.61 14.45
N THR A 183 27.32 -37.94 14.51
CA THR A 183 28.58 -38.57 14.88
C THR A 183 28.76 -38.43 16.40
N GLY A 184 28.29 -39.41 17.12
CA GLY A 184 28.64 -39.56 18.52
C GLY A 184 29.94 -40.37 18.59
N TYR A 185 30.90 -39.96 19.41
CA TYR A 185 32.05 -40.76 19.79
C TYR A 185 32.00 -41.07 21.26
N GLN A 186 32.48 -42.27 21.62
CA GLN A 186 32.55 -42.73 23.01
C GLN A 186 33.76 -42.06 23.67
N ASP A 187 33.63 -41.62 24.91
CA ASP A 187 34.75 -41.10 25.67
C ASP A 187 35.73 -42.26 25.92
N GLU A 188 37.03 -42.02 25.64
CA GLU A 188 38.08 -43.07 25.82
C GLU A 188 38.29 -43.47 27.30
N ASN A 189 37.95 -42.61 28.24
CA ASN A 189 38.10 -42.82 29.69
C ASN A 189 36.82 -43.29 30.37
N ASP A 190 35.67 -43.06 29.77
CA ASP A 190 34.38 -43.52 30.29
C ASP A 190 33.44 -43.91 29.11
N PRO A 191 33.38 -45.21 28.78
CA PRO A 191 32.53 -45.71 27.72
C PRO A 191 31.05 -45.53 27.88
N SER A 192 30.61 -45.10 29.06
CA SER A 192 29.16 -44.79 29.32
C SER A 192 28.78 -43.42 28.84
N ILE A 193 29.74 -42.56 28.48
CA ILE A 193 29.51 -41.18 28.00
C ILE A 193 29.63 -41.17 26.47
N ILE A 194 28.58 -40.68 25.86
CA ILE A 194 28.54 -40.39 24.41
C ILE A 194 28.51 -38.90 24.23
N HIS A 195 29.44 -38.35 23.50
CA HIS A 195 29.54 -36.91 23.13
C HIS A 195 28.94 -36.62 21.78
#